data_edca7c2cca50c1c4556f8db1a0bb71fe
#
_entry.id   edca7c2cca50c1c4556f8db1a0bb71fe
#
_cell.length_a   1.000
_cell.length_b   1.000
_cell.length_c   1.000
_cell.angle_alpha   90.00
_cell.angle_beta   90.00
_cell.angle_gamma   90.00
#
_symmetry.space_group_name_H-M   'P 1'
#
loop_
_entity.id
_entity.type
_entity.pdbx_description
1 polymer ?
#
loop_
_entity_poly.entity_id
_entity_poly.type
_entity_poly.pdbx_seq_one_letter_code
_entity_poly.pdbx_strand_id
1 'polypeptide(L)'
;IKDTFDRLGIPQAEQSSLAGVGAQYDSEVVYHNVRKEVEEQGVIYTDMESALNGPYAEMVHEHFMKLVPPTDHKFAALHGAVWSGGSFVYVPKGVSVAIPLQSYFRLNAKGAGQFEHTLIIVDEGADLHFIEGCSAPKYNVANLHAGCVELFIGKNAKLRYSTIENWSKNMYNLNTKRALVEEGGTIEWVSGSFGSHVSYLYPMSILNGTGAHSEFTGVTFAGHSQNLDTGCKVVHNAPKTTSIVNTRSISKSGGISTFRSSVVVTNKAKQAKSSVSC
;
A
#
# COMPACT_ATOMS: atom_id res chain seq x y z
N ILE A 1 -14.41 20.18 -7.45
CA ILE A 1 -13.95 18.79 -7.72
C ILE A 1 -12.90 18.84 -8.84
N LYS A 2 -13.24 19.29 -10.04
CA LYS A 2 -12.32 19.39 -11.18
C LYS A 2 -11.04 20.15 -10.81
N ASP A 3 -11.17 21.31 -10.20
CA ASP A 3 -10.03 22.12 -9.77
C ASP A 3 -9.13 21.43 -8.76
N THR A 4 -9.69 20.55 -7.90
CA THR A 4 -8.92 19.75 -6.94
C THR A 4 -8.09 18.68 -7.66
N PHE A 5 -8.68 17.95 -8.61
CA PHE A 5 -7.97 16.94 -9.38
C PHE A 5 -6.91 17.54 -10.30
N ASP A 6 -7.22 18.67 -10.95
CA ASP A 6 -6.25 19.39 -11.77
C ASP A 6 -5.06 19.90 -10.93
N ARG A 7 -5.32 20.39 -9.71
CA ARG A 7 -4.28 20.78 -8.75
C ARG A 7 -3.46 19.59 -8.24
N LEU A 8 -4.06 18.42 -8.09
CA LEU A 8 -3.41 17.18 -7.70
C LEU A 8 -2.65 16.53 -8.86
N GLY A 9 -2.89 16.97 -10.09
CA GLY A 9 -2.28 16.39 -11.28
C GLY A 9 -2.81 14.97 -11.60
N ILE A 10 -4.03 14.65 -11.16
CA ILE A 10 -4.68 13.37 -11.46
C ILE A 10 -5.27 13.44 -12.87
N PRO A 11 -4.84 12.57 -13.81
CA PRO A 11 -5.35 12.58 -15.17
C PRO A 11 -6.87 12.39 -15.23
N GLN A 12 -7.56 13.17 -16.04
CA GLN A 12 -9.01 13.12 -16.17
C GLN A 12 -9.51 11.74 -16.63
N ALA A 13 -8.70 11.00 -17.38
CA ALA A 13 -8.99 9.63 -17.78
C ALA A 13 -9.05 8.66 -16.59
N GLU A 14 -8.22 8.86 -15.54
CA GLU A 14 -8.26 8.04 -14.34
C GLU A 14 -9.52 8.30 -13.52
N GLN A 15 -9.95 9.57 -13.40
CA GLN A 15 -11.15 9.96 -12.63
C GLN A 15 -12.42 9.28 -13.14
N SER A 16 -12.53 9.07 -14.45
CA SER A 16 -13.71 8.48 -15.09
C SER A 16 -13.70 6.95 -15.12
N SER A 17 -12.52 6.33 -14.94
CA SER A 17 -12.34 4.87 -15.07
C SER A 17 -12.35 4.12 -13.74
N LEU A 18 -12.33 4.81 -12.60
CA LEU A 18 -12.22 4.19 -11.27
C LEU A 18 -13.56 3.92 -10.62
N ALA A 19 -13.64 2.87 -9.78
CA ALA A 19 -14.82 2.53 -9.00
C ALA A 19 -15.02 3.46 -7.79
N GLY A 20 -13.94 4.04 -7.30
CA GLY A 20 -13.94 5.03 -6.23
C GLY A 20 -12.57 5.69 -6.12
N VAL A 21 -12.56 6.94 -5.70
CA VAL A 21 -11.34 7.75 -5.52
C VAL A 21 -11.43 8.50 -4.21
N GLY A 22 -10.41 8.34 -3.37
CA GLY A 22 -10.15 9.19 -2.21
C GLY A 22 -8.90 10.03 -2.46
N ALA A 23 -8.94 11.32 -2.21
CA ALA A 23 -7.78 12.19 -2.29
C ALA A 23 -7.58 12.92 -0.98
N GLN A 24 -6.37 12.82 -0.43
CA GLN A 24 -5.97 13.47 0.80
C GLN A 24 -4.80 14.43 0.55
N TYR A 25 -4.89 15.58 1.16
CA TYR A 25 -3.97 16.70 1.03
C TYR A 25 -3.46 17.05 2.41
N ASP A 26 -2.17 16.83 2.68
CA ASP A 26 -1.59 17.00 4.01
C ASP A 26 -2.39 16.27 5.13
N SER A 27 -2.80 15.02 4.86
CA SER A 27 -3.65 14.16 5.70
C SER A 27 -5.14 14.55 5.80
N GLU A 28 -5.58 15.66 5.23
CA GLU A 28 -6.99 16.03 5.17
C GLU A 28 -7.69 15.50 3.92
N VAL A 29 -8.90 14.96 4.09
CA VAL A 29 -9.72 14.49 2.96
C VAL A 29 -10.21 15.69 2.18
N VAL A 30 -9.75 15.83 0.93
CA VAL A 30 -10.16 16.90 0.02
C VAL A 30 -11.16 16.45 -1.03
N TYR A 31 -11.21 15.15 -1.26
CA TYR A 31 -12.17 14.55 -2.17
C TYR A 31 -12.38 13.08 -1.82
N HIS A 32 -13.62 12.63 -1.88
CA HIS A 32 -14.00 11.23 -1.75
C HIS A 32 -15.23 10.96 -2.63
N ASN A 33 -15.17 9.91 -3.42
CA ASN A 33 -16.30 9.45 -4.22
C ASN A 33 -16.18 7.94 -4.44
N VAL A 34 -17.29 7.25 -4.26
CA VAL A 34 -17.42 5.82 -4.59
C VAL A 34 -18.61 5.67 -5.52
N ARG A 35 -18.51 4.78 -6.50
CA ARG A 35 -19.65 4.50 -7.37
C ARG A 35 -20.74 3.80 -6.58
N LYS A 36 -21.97 4.21 -6.83
CA LYS A 36 -23.16 3.67 -6.13
C LYS A 36 -23.29 2.15 -6.26
N GLU A 37 -22.96 1.62 -7.43
CA GLU A 37 -23.00 0.17 -7.70
C GLU A 37 -21.99 -0.62 -6.85
N VAL A 38 -20.92 0.02 -6.39
CA VAL A 38 -19.93 -0.58 -5.50
C VAL A 38 -20.39 -0.53 -4.05
N GLU A 39 -20.97 0.61 -3.63
CA GLU A 39 -21.59 0.75 -2.30
C GLU A 39 -22.80 -0.20 -2.12
N GLU A 40 -23.62 -0.38 -3.14
CA GLU A 40 -24.77 -1.30 -3.13
C GLU A 40 -24.35 -2.78 -2.97
N GLN A 41 -23.10 -3.14 -3.31
CA GLN A 41 -22.53 -4.45 -3.03
C GLN A 41 -22.02 -4.59 -1.58
N GLY A 42 -22.14 -3.55 -0.76
CA GLY A 42 -21.68 -3.53 0.63
C GLY A 42 -20.19 -3.22 0.77
N VAL A 43 -19.51 -2.78 -0.30
CA VAL A 43 -18.12 -2.33 -0.23
C VAL A 43 -18.05 -1.02 0.55
N ILE A 44 -17.16 -0.97 1.51
CA ILE A 44 -16.90 0.23 2.30
C ILE A 44 -15.57 0.82 1.81
N TYR A 45 -15.58 2.09 1.50
CA TYR A 45 -14.37 2.87 1.26
C TYR A 45 -14.56 4.26 1.89
N THR A 46 -13.77 4.56 2.90
CA THR A 46 -13.82 5.85 3.63
C THR A 46 -12.43 6.24 4.15
N ASP A 47 -12.31 7.40 4.76
CA ASP A 47 -11.10 7.78 5.48
C ASP A 47 -11.00 7.04 6.83
N MET A 48 -9.79 6.96 7.38
CA MET A 48 -9.51 6.18 8.57
C MET A 48 -10.15 6.78 9.84
N GLU A 49 -10.18 8.11 9.98
CA GLU A 49 -10.78 8.75 11.15
C GLU A 49 -12.29 8.51 11.19
N SER A 50 -12.96 8.63 10.05
CA SER A 50 -14.39 8.31 9.92
C SER A 50 -14.67 6.83 10.21
N ALA A 51 -13.80 5.94 9.78
CA ALA A 51 -13.94 4.50 10.04
C ALA A 51 -13.79 4.16 11.53
N LEU A 52 -12.82 4.77 12.20
CA LEU A 52 -12.57 4.56 13.65
C LEU A 52 -13.68 5.09 14.55
N ASN A 53 -14.36 6.15 14.14
CA ASN A 53 -15.41 6.82 14.94
C ASN A 53 -16.83 6.55 14.44
N GLY A 54 -16.98 5.79 13.37
CA GLY A 54 -18.25 5.52 12.70
C GLY A 54 -18.81 4.11 12.96
N PRO A 55 -19.74 3.68 12.11
CA PRO A 55 -20.40 2.37 12.24
C PRO A 55 -19.45 1.17 12.05
N TYR A 56 -18.24 1.39 11.57
CA TYR A 56 -17.23 0.35 11.30
C TYR A 56 -16.15 0.26 12.38
N ALA A 57 -16.27 1.04 13.46
CA ALA A 57 -15.25 1.19 14.49
C ALA A 57 -14.80 -0.16 15.09
N GLU A 58 -15.72 -1.07 15.37
CA GLU A 58 -15.41 -2.39 15.92
C GLU A 58 -14.47 -3.18 14.98
N MET A 59 -14.84 -3.29 13.70
CA MET A 59 -14.02 -3.96 12.67
C MET A 59 -12.64 -3.31 12.52
N VAL A 60 -12.59 -1.98 12.56
CA VAL A 60 -11.32 -1.27 12.46
C VAL A 60 -10.45 -1.54 13.69
N HIS A 61 -10.98 -1.47 14.90
CA HIS A 61 -10.24 -1.74 16.14
C HIS A 61 -9.68 -3.17 16.22
N GLU A 62 -10.36 -4.15 15.61
CA GLU A 62 -9.87 -5.53 15.52
C GLU A 62 -8.62 -5.67 14.65
N HIS A 63 -8.43 -4.78 13.67
CA HIS A 63 -7.39 -4.91 12.65
C HIS A 63 -6.31 -3.82 12.70
N PHE A 64 -6.66 -2.62 13.15
CA PHE A 64 -5.79 -1.45 13.17
C PHE A 64 -4.55 -1.65 14.04
N MET A 65 -3.36 -1.46 13.45
CA MET A 65 -2.05 -1.69 14.08
C MET A 65 -1.84 -3.10 14.64
N LYS A 66 -2.45 -4.12 14.00
CA LYS A 66 -2.27 -5.52 14.39
C LYS A 66 -1.18 -6.22 13.57
N LEU A 67 -1.05 -5.91 12.29
CA LEU A 67 0.04 -6.44 11.46
C LEU A 67 1.32 -5.62 11.62
N VAL A 68 1.20 -4.31 11.80
CA VAL A 68 2.32 -3.39 12.03
C VAL A 68 2.14 -2.70 13.38
N PRO A 69 2.38 -3.39 14.50
CA PRO A 69 2.26 -2.76 15.81
C PRO A 69 3.34 -1.68 16.01
N PRO A 70 3.10 -0.64 16.81
CA PRO A 70 4.07 0.41 17.11
C PRO A 70 5.40 -0.10 17.69
N THR A 71 5.42 -1.31 18.22
CA THR A 71 6.62 -1.98 18.77
C THR A 71 7.49 -2.69 17.72
N ASP A 72 7.08 -2.73 16.46
CA ASP A 72 7.75 -3.51 15.40
C ASP A 72 9.15 -2.93 15.08
N HIS A 73 9.22 -1.64 14.85
CA HIS A 73 10.47 -0.90 14.61
C HIS A 73 10.27 0.62 14.80
N LYS A 74 11.36 1.40 14.76
CA LYS A 74 11.35 2.84 15.05
C LYS A 74 10.37 3.66 14.19
N PHE A 75 10.17 3.32 12.90
CA PHE A 75 9.23 4.03 12.04
C PHE A 75 7.78 3.64 12.31
N ALA A 76 7.52 2.38 12.70
CA ALA A 76 6.22 1.96 13.19
C ALA A 76 5.87 2.66 14.51
N ALA A 77 6.86 2.84 15.40
CA ALA A 77 6.68 3.59 16.64
C ALA A 77 6.36 5.07 16.38
N LEU A 78 7.10 5.71 15.46
CA LEU A 78 6.83 7.08 15.03
C LEU A 78 5.43 7.19 14.43
N HIS A 79 5.09 6.30 13.49
CA HIS A 79 3.77 6.26 12.88
C HIS A 79 2.67 6.10 13.94
N GLY A 80 2.80 5.14 14.86
CA GLY A 80 1.83 4.91 15.92
C GLY A 80 1.61 6.10 16.86
N ALA A 81 2.63 6.96 17.02
CA ALA A 81 2.55 8.15 17.86
C ALA A 81 1.87 9.37 17.17
N VAL A 82 1.99 9.46 15.84
CA VAL A 82 1.60 10.68 15.10
C VAL A 82 0.81 10.41 13.83
N TRP A 83 0.26 9.20 13.63
CA TRP A 83 -0.52 8.88 12.43
C TRP A 83 -1.70 9.84 12.26
N SER A 84 -2.02 10.15 11.03
CA SER A 84 -3.10 11.07 10.67
C SER A 84 -3.50 10.82 9.22
N GLY A 85 -4.80 10.72 8.97
CA GLY A 85 -5.33 10.40 7.65
C GLY A 85 -5.15 8.93 7.26
N GLY A 86 -5.42 8.64 6.01
CA GLY A 86 -5.36 7.29 5.46
C GLY A 86 -6.72 6.79 5.01
N SER A 87 -6.77 5.55 4.59
CA SER A 87 -7.95 4.96 3.96
C SER A 87 -8.36 3.67 4.64
N PHE A 88 -9.65 3.48 4.82
CA PHE A 88 -10.26 2.22 5.21
C PHE A 88 -11.06 1.63 4.05
N VAL A 89 -10.78 0.38 3.70
CA VAL A 89 -11.53 -0.38 2.68
C VAL A 89 -11.93 -1.74 3.23
N TYR A 90 -13.19 -2.09 3.08
CA TYR A 90 -13.70 -3.43 3.32
C TYR A 90 -14.45 -3.93 2.10
N VAL A 91 -14.09 -5.10 1.60
CA VAL A 91 -14.80 -5.80 0.52
C VAL A 91 -15.44 -7.04 1.09
N PRO A 92 -16.79 -7.13 1.09
CA PRO A 92 -17.51 -8.25 1.68
C PRO A 92 -17.26 -9.58 0.98
N LYS A 93 -17.51 -10.65 1.68
CA LYS A 93 -17.40 -12.04 1.19
C LYS A 93 -18.03 -12.23 -0.19
N GLY A 94 -17.22 -12.78 -1.12
CA GLY A 94 -17.63 -13.14 -2.47
C GLY A 94 -17.86 -11.96 -3.42
N VAL A 95 -17.62 -10.73 -2.98
CA VAL A 95 -17.76 -9.53 -3.82
C VAL A 95 -16.51 -9.32 -4.66
N SER A 96 -16.69 -9.13 -5.97
CA SER A 96 -15.62 -8.78 -6.90
C SER A 96 -15.78 -7.34 -7.37
N VAL A 97 -14.83 -6.48 -7.03
CA VAL A 97 -14.79 -5.08 -7.46
C VAL A 97 -14.08 -5.01 -8.80
N ALA A 98 -14.85 -5.00 -9.89
CA ALA A 98 -14.34 -5.11 -11.26
C ALA A 98 -13.46 -3.94 -11.70
N ILE A 99 -13.64 -2.76 -11.11
CA ILE A 99 -12.90 -1.54 -11.43
C ILE A 99 -12.11 -1.11 -10.19
N PRO A 100 -10.83 -0.67 -10.34
CA PRO A 100 -10.01 -0.33 -9.18
C PRO A 100 -10.60 0.77 -8.29
N LEU A 101 -10.36 0.66 -6.97
CA LEU A 101 -10.44 1.78 -6.03
C LEU A 101 -9.07 2.47 -5.97
N GLN A 102 -9.05 3.78 -5.73
CA GLN A 102 -7.80 4.54 -5.66
C GLN A 102 -7.77 5.48 -4.45
N SER A 103 -6.66 5.49 -3.72
CA SER A 103 -6.27 6.59 -2.84
C SER A 103 -5.13 7.40 -3.45
N TYR A 104 -5.22 8.71 -3.32
CA TYR A 104 -4.18 9.62 -3.75
C TYR A 104 -3.74 10.50 -2.59
N PHE A 105 -2.47 10.40 -2.23
CA PHE A 105 -1.87 11.16 -1.13
C PHE A 105 -0.92 12.23 -1.67
N ARG A 106 -1.10 13.46 -1.20
CA ARG A 106 -0.26 14.56 -1.59
C ARG A 106 0.19 15.38 -0.39
N LEU A 107 1.49 15.48 -0.18
CA LEU A 107 2.08 16.33 0.84
C LEU A 107 2.47 17.67 0.22
N ASN A 108 1.80 18.76 0.62
CA ASN A 108 2.10 20.11 0.14
C ASN A 108 2.70 21.02 1.21
N ALA A 109 2.56 20.69 2.48
CA ALA A 109 3.16 21.46 3.54
C ALA A 109 4.69 21.37 3.48
N LYS A 110 5.34 22.53 3.45
CA LYS A 110 6.81 22.64 3.38
C LYS A 110 7.44 22.25 4.72
N GLY A 111 8.41 21.31 4.69
CA GLY A 111 9.10 20.86 5.90
C GLY A 111 8.22 20.01 6.83
N ALA A 112 7.14 19.43 6.30
CA ALA A 112 6.21 18.62 7.06
C ALA A 112 6.45 17.11 6.87
N GLY A 113 5.74 16.32 7.70
CA GLY A 113 5.60 14.88 7.57
C GLY A 113 4.17 14.47 7.23
N GLN A 114 4.03 13.33 6.55
CA GLN A 114 2.76 12.67 6.29
C GLN A 114 2.84 11.22 6.80
N PHE A 115 1.81 10.80 7.55
CA PHE A 115 1.80 9.57 8.33
C PHE A 115 0.47 8.82 8.19
N GLU A 116 -0.03 8.70 6.98
CA GLU A 116 -1.32 8.07 6.71
C GLU A 116 -1.33 6.58 7.04
N HIS A 117 -2.47 6.09 7.55
CA HIS A 117 -2.71 4.67 7.82
C HIS A 117 -3.77 4.11 6.87
N THR A 118 -3.37 3.20 6.00
CA THR A 118 -4.29 2.49 5.10
C THR A 118 -4.55 1.08 5.63
N LEU A 119 -5.82 0.78 5.87
CA LEU A 119 -6.30 -0.54 6.28
C LEU A 119 -7.25 -1.10 5.22
N ILE A 120 -6.91 -2.25 4.65
CA ILE A 120 -7.75 -2.93 3.65
C ILE A 120 -8.05 -4.34 4.11
N ILE A 121 -9.34 -4.69 4.15
CA ILE A 121 -9.82 -6.03 4.45
C ILE A 121 -10.59 -6.54 3.23
N VAL A 122 -10.08 -7.62 2.62
CA VAL A 122 -10.73 -8.32 1.51
C VAL A 122 -11.19 -9.67 2.02
N ASP A 123 -12.51 -9.82 2.24
CA ASP A 123 -13.09 -10.98 2.90
C ASP A 123 -13.08 -12.23 1.99
N GLU A 124 -13.49 -13.37 2.53
CA GLU A 124 -13.45 -14.67 1.87
C GLU A 124 -14.02 -14.63 0.45
N GLY A 125 -13.22 -15.07 -0.54
CA GLY A 125 -13.62 -15.16 -1.94
C GLY A 125 -13.83 -13.81 -2.65
N ALA A 126 -13.51 -12.71 -2.01
CA ALA A 126 -13.61 -11.36 -2.60
C ALA A 126 -12.39 -11.01 -3.45
N ASP A 127 -12.54 -10.06 -4.38
CA ASP A 127 -11.50 -9.60 -5.29
C ASP A 127 -11.47 -8.07 -5.36
N LEU A 128 -10.28 -7.49 -5.17
CA LEU A 128 -10.06 -6.05 -5.22
C LEU A 128 -8.75 -5.71 -5.93
N HIS A 129 -8.78 -4.72 -6.81
CA HIS A 129 -7.60 -3.97 -7.21
C HIS A 129 -7.61 -2.59 -6.55
N PHE A 130 -6.62 -2.31 -5.72
CA PHE A 130 -6.44 -1.01 -5.08
C PHE A 130 -5.20 -0.31 -5.61
N ILE A 131 -5.32 0.98 -5.91
CA ILE A 131 -4.23 1.81 -6.45
C ILE A 131 -3.90 2.90 -5.43
N GLU A 132 -2.65 2.99 -5.02
CA GLU A 132 -2.13 4.08 -4.21
C GLU A 132 -1.23 4.97 -5.07
N GLY A 133 -1.57 6.25 -5.15
CA GLY A 133 -0.77 7.26 -5.79
C GLY A 133 -0.22 8.25 -4.76
N CYS A 134 1.09 8.54 -4.82
CA CYS A 134 1.73 9.46 -3.90
C CYS A 134 2.55 10.51 -4.63
N SER A 135 2.42 11.78 -4.23
CA SER A 135 3.22 12.88 -4.79
C SER A 135 3.46 14.02 -3.81
N ALA A 136 4.48 14.82 -4.10
CA ALA A 136 4.73 16.09 -3.42
C ALA A 136 5.32 17.12 -4.40
N PRO A 137 5.07 18.42 -4.20
CA PRO A 137 5.78 19.47 -4.92
C PRO A 137 7.25 19.48 -4.56
N LYS A 138 8.06 20.08 -5.42
CA LYS A 138 9.50 20.27 -5.15
C LYS A 138 9.68 21.45 -4.20
N TYR A 139 10.24 21.18 -3.02
CA TYR A 139 10.69 22.20 -2.07
C TYR A 139 12.21 22.19 -1.91
N ASN A 140 12.77 23.23 -1.30
CA ASN A 140 14.18 23.32 -0.94
C ASN A 140 14.48 22.86 0.49
N VAL A 141 13.56 22.15 1.09
CA VAL A 141 13.68 21.56 2.44
C VAL A 141 13.25 20.09 2.40
N ALA A 142 13.75 19.31 3.34
CA ALA A 142 13.35 17.91 3.46
C ALA A 142 11.90 17.77 3.94
N ASN A 143 11.22 16.79 3.38
CA ASN A 143 9.91 16.34 3.83
C ASN A 143 10.00 14.84 4.17
N LEU A 144 9.13 14.37 5.06
CA LEU A 144 9.07 12.97 5.49
C LEU A 144 7.72 12.35 5.14
N HIS A 145 7.76 11.16 4.56
CA HIS A 145 6.59 10.30 4.45
C HIS A 145 6.88 8.98 5.18
N ALA A 146 6.07 8.64 6.16
CA ALA A 146 6.18 7.40 6.92
C ALA A 146 4.78 6.80 7.17
N GLY A 147 4.12 6.46 6.07
CA GLY A 147 2.81 5.81 6.06
C GLY A 147 2.88 4.36 6.52
N CYS A 148 1.74 3.82 6.88
CA CYS A 148 1.55 2.42 7.24
C CYS A 148 0.40 1.82 6.43
N VAL A 149 0.60 0.59 5.93
CA VAL A 149 -0.42 -0.14 5.17
C VAL A 149 -0.55 -1.54 5.75
N GLU A 150 -1.76 -1.88 6.17
CA GLU A 150 -2.13 -3.19 6.67
C GLU A 150 -3.20 -3.83 5.79
N LEU A 151 -2.90 -5.00 5.23
CA LEU A 151 -3.75 -5.70 4.28
C LEU A 151 -4.12 -7.07 4.83
N PHE A 152 -5.41 -7.35 4.96
CA PHE A 152 -5.96 -8.62 5.38
C PHE A 152 -6.67 -9.28 4.21
N ILE A 153 -6.14 -10.39 3.73
CA ILE A 153 -6.66 -11.14 2.59
C ILE A 153 -7.23 -12.45 3.08
N GLY A 154 -8.54 -12.55 3.05
CA GLY A 154 -9.31 -13.70 3.50
C GLY A 154 -9.12 -14.95 2.66
N LYS A 155 -9.77 -16.04 3.08
CA LYS A 155 -9.73 -17.32 2.38
C LYS A 155 -10.19 -17.20 0.92
N ASN A 156 -9.37 -17.69 -0.03
CA ASN A 156 -9.61 -17.61 -1.47
C ASN A 156 -9.85 -16.19 -2.01
N ALA A 157 -9.54 -15.16 -1.24
CA ALA A 157 -9.65 -13.76 -1.66
C ALA A 157 -8.43 -13.34 -2.48
N LYS A 158 -8.60 -12.29 -3.29
CA LYS A 158 -7.52 -11.71 -4.08
C LYS A 158 -7.45 -10.21 -3.87
N LEU A 159 -6.24 -9.72 -3.58
CA LEU A 159 -5.94 -8.29 -3.57
C LEU A 159 -4.75 -8.01 -4.49
N ARG A 160 -4.94 -7.11 -5.46
CA ARG A 160 -3.84 -6.44 -6.15
C ARG A 160 -3.67 -5.06 -5.53
N TYR A 161 -2.48 -4.79 -4.99
CA TYR A 161 -2.11 -3.49 -4.43
C TYR A 161 -1.04 -2.84 -5.30
N SER A 162 -1.44 -1.82 -6.04
CA SER A 162 -0.55 -1.08 -6.94
C SER A 162 -0.15 0.25 -6.31
N THR A 163 1.15 0.53 -6.23
CA THR A 163 1.68 1.79 -5.70
C THR A 163 2.48 2.51 -6.77
N ILE A 164 2.17 3.78 -7.02
CA ILE A 164 2.96 4.67 -7.87
C ILE A 164 3.47 5.82 -7.00
N GLU A 165 4.76 5.78 -6.69
CA GLU A 165 5.42 6.77 -5.85
C GLU A 165 6.25 7.73 -6.71
N ASN A 166 5.72 8.95 -6.86
CA ASN A 166 6.38 10.03 -7.60
C ASN A 166 6.60 11.25 -6.69
N TRP A 167 7.25 11.00 -5.57
CA TRP A 167 7.65 12.03 -4.62
C TRP A 167 8.70 12.97 -5.19
N SER A 168 8.74 14.18 -4.71
CA SER A 168 9.84 15.11 -5.03
C SER A 168 11.18 14.62 -4.47
N LYS A 169 12.30 15.07 -5.09
CA LYS A 169 13.66 14.63 -4.74
C LYS A 169 14.21 15.16 -3.41
N ASN A 170 13.39 15.77 -2.57
CA ASN A 170 13.71 16.17 -1.20
C ASN A 170 12.90 15.36 -0.17
N MET A 171 12.17 14.35 -0.62
CA MET A 171 11.37 13.49 0.24
C MET A 171 12.18 12.32 0.80
N TYR A 172 12.03 12.07 2.09
CA TYR A 172 12.37 10.81 2.73
C TYR A 172 11.11 9.97 2.80
N ASN A 173 11.12 8.81 2.14
CA ASN A 173 9.96 7.92 2.04
C ASN A 173 10.25 6.60 2.77
N LEU A 174 9.65 6.41 3.94
CA LEU A 174 9.97 5.37 4.91
C LEU A 174 8.72 4.55 5.27
N ASN A 175 8.00 4.07 4.25
CA ASN A 175 6.74 3.36 4.39
C ASN A 175 6.89 1.95 4.93
N THR A 176 5.91 1.54 5.72
CA THR A 176 5.77 0.15 6.19
C THR A 176 4.49 -0.46 5.63
N LYS A 177 4.61 -1.54 4.85
CA LYS A 177 3.46 -2.23 4.24
C LYS A 177 3.50 -3.71 4.59
N ARG A 178 2.36 -4.25 5.05
CA ARG A 178 2.27 -5.66 5.43
C ARG A 178 0.93 -6.28 5.04
N ALA A 179 0.99 -7.51 4.53
CA ALA A 179 -0.19 -8.30 4.17
C ALA A 179 -0.21 -9.61 4.94
N LEU A 180 -1.35 -9.99 5.48
CA LEU A 180 -1.67 -11.32 5.99
C LEU A 180 -2.56 -12.03 4.97
N VAL A 181 -2.14 -13.21 4.52
CA VAL A 181 -2.83 -13.96 3.45
C VAL A 181 -3.27 -15.31 3.98
N GLU A 182 -4.58 -15.50 4.00
CA GLU A 182 -5.21 -16.72 4.49
C GLU A 182 -5.29 -17.82 3.41
N GLU A 183 -5.91 -18.95 3.73
CA GLU A 183 -5.99 -20.16 2.88
C GLU A 183 -6.43 -19.84 1.45
N GLY A 184 -5.62 -20.24 0.47
CA GLY A 184 -5.89 -20.00 -0.96
C GLY A 184 -5.91 -18.53 -1.38
N GLY A 185 -5.70 -17.61 -0.45
CA GLY A 185 -5.68 -16.17 -0.72
C GLY A 185 -4.48 -15.75 -1.56
N THR A 186 -4.59 -14.63 -2.25
CA THR A 186 -3.54 -14.09 -3.14
C THR A 186 -3.33 -12.60 -2.90
N ILE A 187 -2.08 -12.20 -2.71
CA ILE A 187 -1.64 -10.80 -2.74
C ILE A 187 -0.71 -10.56 -3.92
N GLU A 188 -1.04 -9.57 -4.74
CA GLU A 188 -0.20 -9.07 -5.84
C GLU A 188 0.24 -7.64 -5.53
N TRP A 189 1.53 -7.45 -5.27
CA TRP A 189 2.14 -6.15 -5.13
C TRP A 189 2.69 -5.66 -6.45
N VAL A 190 2.29 -4.47 -6.89
CA VAL A 190 2.86 -3.79 -8.07
C VAL A 190 3.41 -2.44 -7.61
N SER A 191 4.72 -2.25 -7.70
CA SER A 191 5.40 -1.07 -7.15
C SER A 191 6.21 -0.33 -8.22
N GLY A 192 5.94 0.95 -8.38
CA GLY A 192 6.71 1.89 -9.18
C GLY A 192 7.34 2.98 -8.31
N SER A 193 8.67 2.99 -8.17
CA SER A 193 9.41 3.97 -7.36
C SER A 193 10.24 4.88 -8.25
N PHE A 194 9.81 6.12 -8.41
CA PHE A 194 10.41 7.09 -9.36
C PHE A 194 10.89 8.38 -8.70
N GLY A 195 10.40 8.69 -7.52
CA GLY A 195 10.68 9.90 -6.77
C GLY A 195 11.58 9.67 -5.56
N SER A 196 11.49 10.59 -4.60
CA SER A 196 12.22 10.63 -3.33
C SER A 196 13.73 10.96 -3.44
N HIS A 197 14.29 11.49 -2.37
CA HIS A 197 15.74 11.54 -2.14
C HIS A 197 16.23 10.20 -1.60
N VAL A 198 15.53 9.70 -0.58
CA VAL A 198 15.79 8.40 0.03
C VAL A 198 14.45 7.65 0.14
N SER A 199 14.42 6.39 -0.28
CA SER A 199 13.29 5.49 -0.03
C SER A 199 13.76 4.22 0.66
N TYR A 200 12.97 3.76 1.64
CA TYR A 200 13.04 2.41 2.23
C TYR A 200 11.67 1.77 2.09
N LEU A 201 11.54 0.83 1.15
CA LEU A 201 10.27 0.20 0.78
C LEU A 201 10.41 -1.31 0.75
N TYR A 202 9.87 -1.97 1.76
CA TYR A 202 9.94 -3.41 1.93
C TYR A 202 8.57 -3.99 2.29
N PRO A 203 7.61 -4.06 1.34
CA PRO A 203 6.34 -4.72 1.63
C PRO A 203 6.57 -6.17 2.06
N MET A 204 5.85 -6.59 3.08
CA MET A 204 5.95 -7.92 3.63
C MET A 204 4.65 -8.68 3.44
N SER A 205 4.75 -9.91 2.89
CA SER A 205 3.64 -10.87 2.80
C SER A 205 3.82 -11.98 3.83
N ILE A 206 2.82 -12.22 4.65
CA ILE A 206 2.75 -13.37 5.58
C ILE A 206 1.74 -14.35 5.00
N LEU A 207 2.23 -15.45 4.42
CA LEU A 207 1.41 -16.51 3.83
C LEU A 207 1.01 -17.50 4.94
N ASN A 208 -0.09 -17.20 5.61
CA ASN A 208 -0.54 -17.84 6.83
C ASN A 208 -1.48 -19.03 6.59
N GLY A 209 -2.16 -19.06 5.46
CA GLY A 209 -3.06 -20.13 5.07
C GLY A 209 -2.47 -21.12 4.06
N THR A 210 -2.96 -22.35 4.07
CA THR A 210 -2.53 -23.38 3.09
C THR A 210 -2.79 -22.93 1.67
N GLY A 211 -1.80 -23.00 0.78
CA GLY A 211 -1.92 -22.62 -0.62
C GLY A 211 -1.95 -21.11 -0.87
N ALA A 212 -1.73 -20.27 0.15
CA ALA A 212 -1.65 -18.82 -0.03
C ALA A 212 -0.51 -18.43 -0.99
N HIS A 213 -0.73 -17.36 -1.75
CA HIS A 213 0.16 -16.89 -2.80
C HIS A 213 0.54 -15.41 -2.64
N SER A 214 1.80 -15.09 -2.94
CA SER A 214 2.28 -13.70 -3.04
C SER A 214 3.05 -13.48 -4.32
N GLU A 215 2.73 -12.42 -5.04
CA GLU A 215 3.52 -11.91 -6.16
C GLU A 215 3.98 -10.49 -5.87
N PHE A 216 5.25 -10.20 -6.14
CA PHE A 216 5.81 -8.86 -6.07
C PHE A 216 6.42 -8.50 -7.42
N THR A 217 5.92 -7.43 -8.05
CA THR A 217 6.49 -6.84 -9.25
C THR A 217 6.92 -5.41 -8.95
N GLY A 218 8.22 -5.13 -9.05
CA GLY A 218 8.81 -3.83 -8.72
C GLY A 218 9.59 -3.23 -9.88
N VAL A 219 9.40 -1.92 -10.12
CA VAL A 219 10.20 -1.11 -11.03
C VAL A 219 10.73 0.10 -10.30
N THR A 220 12.05 0.32 -10.35
CA THR A 220 12.72 1.43 -9.66
C THR A 220 13.58 2.21 -10.66
N PHE A 221 13.46 3.54 -10.63
CA PHE A 221 14.35 4.42 -11.37
C PHE A 221 15.02 5.40 -10.41
N ALA A 222 16.33 5.25 -10.21
CA ALA A 222 17.14 6.12 -9.36
C ALA A 222 17.97 7.09 -10.23
N GLY A 223 17.61 8.37 -10.20
CA GLY A 223 18.32 9.44 -10.87
C GLY A 223 19.33 10.14 -9.94
N HIS A 224 19.90 11.24 -10.42
CA HIS A 224 20.84 12.05 -9.65
C HIS A 224 20.33 12.38 -8.23
N SER A 225 21.19 12.19 -7.22
CA SER A 225 20.92 12.45 -5.79
C SER A 225 19.81 11.58 -5.17
N GLN A 226 19.45 10.47 -5.78
CA GLN A 226 18.48 9.53 -5.22
C GLN A 226 19.18 8.27 -4.69
N ASN A 227 18.72 7.80 -3.54
CA ASN A 227 19.10 6.51 -2.95
C ASN A 227 17.81 5.73 -2.64
N LEU A 228 17.46 4.82 -3.54
CA LEU A 228 16.22 4.06 -3.47
C LEU A 228 16.55 2.61 -3.07
N ASP A 229 16.34 2.31 -1.80
CA ASP A 229 16.55 1.00 -1.21
C ASP A 229 15.20 0.30 -1.12
N THR A 230 14.95 -0.60 -2.05
CA THR A 230 13.65 -1.27 -2.22
C THR A 230 13.80 -2.78 -2.10
N GLY A 231 12.70 -3.46 -1.91
CA GLY A 231 12.71 -4.92 -1.82
C GLY A 231 11.38 -5.47 -1.36
N CYS A 232 11.39 -6.70 -0.89
CA CYS A 232 10.23 -7.31 -0.28
C CYS A 232 10.63 -8.40 0.71
N LYS A 233 9.71 -8.73 1.60
CA LYS A 233 9.84 -9.89 2.49
C LYS A 233 8.64 -10.82 2.32
N VAL A 234 8.89 -12.10 2.16
CA VAL A 234 7.84 -13.13 2.14
C VAL A 234 8.09 -14.14 3.25
N VAL A 235 7.08 -14.35 4.07
CA VAL A 235 7.11 -15.37 5.15
C VAL A 235 6.12 -16.47 4.77
N HIS A 236 6.65 -17.64 4.42
CA HIS A 236 5.86 -18.85 4.22
C HIS A 236 5.61 -19.50 5.59
N ASN A 237 4.38 -19.45 6.09
CA ASN A 237 3.98 -19.93 7.40
C ASN A 237 2.98 -21.10 7.36
N ALA A 238 2.56 -21.53 6.16
CA ALA A 238 1.62 -22.62 5.96
C ALA A 238 2.04 -23.52 4.78
N PRO A 239 1.50 -24.75 4.67
CA PRO A 239 1.84 -25.67 3.59
C PRO A 239 1.42 -25.18 2.20
N LYS A 240 2.14 -25.63 1.15
CA LYS A 240 1.85 -25.39 -0.27
C LYS A 240 1.78 -23.91 -0.66
N THR A 241 2.35 -23.03 0.14
CA THR A 241 2.41 -21.60 -0.16
C THR A 241 3.41 -21.32 -1.27
N THR A 242 3.13 -20.29 -2.08
CA THR A 242 3.98 -19.95 -3.22
C THR A 242 4.28 -18.45 -3.26
N SER A 243 5.47 -18.08 -3.75
CA SER A 243 5.80 -16.67 -3.96
C SER A 243 6.64 -16.45 -5.22
N ILE A 244 6.39 -15.34 -5.89
CA ILE A 244 7.15 -14.87 -7.05
C ILE A 244 7.58 -13.43 -6.79
N VAL A 245 8.86 -13.15 -7.00
CA VAL A 245 9.43 -11.81 -6.87
C VAL A 245 10.13 -11.44 -8.17
N ASN A 246 9.63 -10.43 -8.86
CA ASN A 246 10.20 -9.90 -10.08
C ASN A 246 10.50 -8.41 -9.91
N THR A 247 11.76 -8.01 -10.12
CA THR A 247 12.11 -6.60 -10.03
C THR A 247 13.02 -6.18 -11.17
N ARG A 248 12.94 -4.91 -11.53
CA ARG A 248 13.81 -4.27 -12.49
C ARG A 248 14.17 -2.87 -11.99
N SER A 249 15.42 -2.48 -12.14
CA SER A 249 15.86 -1.16 -11.75
C SER A 249 16.79 -0.53 -12.78
N ILE A 250 16.75 0.80 -12.86
CA ILE A 250 17.67 1.61 -13.65
C ILE A 250 18.25 2.68 -12.73
N SER A 251 19.58 2.80 -12.74
CA SER A 251 20.30 3.89 -12.10
C SER A 251 20.93 4.78 -13.15
N LYS A 252 20.79 6.10 -13.00
CA LYS A 252 21.33 7.10 -13.93
C LYS A 252 21.94 8.27 -13.17
N SER A 253 23.04 8.83 -13.72
CA SER A 253 23.68 10.06 -13.22
C SER A 253 24.07 10.00 -11.73
N GLY A 254 24.58 8.87 -11.26
CA GLY A 254 25.01 8.67 -9.87
C GLY A 254 23.87 8.37 -8.89
N GLY A 255 22.66 8.07 -9.39
CA GLY A 255 21.59 7.53 -8.55
C GLY A 255 21.93 6.12 -8.05
N ILE A 256 21.49 5.78 -6.86
CA ILE A 256 21.70 4.48 -6.23
C ILE A 256 20.35 3.76 -6.14
N SER A 257 20.29 2.57 -6.74
CA SER A 257 19.17 1.64 -6.55
C SER A 257 19.68 0.37 -5.88
N THR A 258 19.14 0.06 -4.72
CA THR A 258 19.44 -1.18 -3.99
C THR A 258 18.18 -2.03 -3.97
N PHE A 259 18.33 -3.31 -4.24
CA PHE A 259 17.25 -4.28 -4.05
C PHE A 259 17.65 -5.34 -3.02
N ARG A 260 16.75 -5.58 -2.06
CA ARG A 260 16.91 -6.63 -1.06
C ARG A 260 15.63 -7.43 -0.93
N SER A 261 15.71 -8.74 -1.06
CA SER A 261 14.58 -9.61 -0.75
C SER A 261 14.92 -10.58 0.37
N SER A 262 13.91 -10.95 1.12
CA SER A 262 14.01 -11.97 2.17
C SER A 262 12.86 -12.95 2.03
N VAL A 263 13.19 -14.23 1.87
CA VAL A 263 12.19 -15.31 1.88
C VAL A 263 12.45 -16.18 3.10
N VAL A 264 11.47 -16.23 4.00
CA VAL A 264 11.52 -17.03 5.22
C VAL A 264 10.55 -18.20 5.07
N VAL A 265 11.03 -19.42 5.24
CA VAL A 265 10.23 -20.65 5.20
C VAL A 265 10.22 -21.25 6.60
N THR A 266 9.07 -21.21 7.27
CA THR A 266 8.94 -21.79 8.62
C THR A 266 8.83 -23.32 8.57
N ASN A 267 9.01 -23.98 9.70
CA ASN A 267 8.87 -25.44 9.81
C ASN A 267 7.45 -25.95 9.43
N LYS A 268 6.45 -25.07 9.45
CA LYS A 268 5.05 -25.38 9.05
C LYS A 268 4.86 -25.40 7.54
N ALA A 269 5.68 -24.67 6.79
CA ALA A 269 5.51 -24.42 5.36
C ALA A 269 6.02 -25.58 4.48
N LYS A 270 5.44 -26.75 4.64
CA LYS A 270 5.76 -27.90 3.80
C LYS A 270 5.36 -27.64 2.35
N GLN A 271 6.21 -28.06 1.39
CA GLN A 271 5.99 -27.89 -0.05
C GLN A 271 5.86 -26.41 -0.50
N ALA A 272 6.43 -25.47 0.26
CA ALA A 272 6.53 -24.08 -0.16
C ALA A 272 7.44 -23.95 -1.41
N LYS A 273 7.10 -23.01 -2.30
CA LYS A 273 7.89 -22.69 -3.52
C LYS A 273 8.10 -21.19 -3.59
N SER A 274 9.29 -20.75 -3.94
CA SER A 274 9.60 -19.35 -4.15
C SER A 274 10.52 -19.16 -5.36
N SER A 275 10.31 -18.09 -6.12
CA SER A 275 11.17 -17.65 -7.20
C SER A 275 11.48 -16.17 -7.05
N VAL A 276 12.74 -15.80 -7.25
CA VAL A 276 13.21 -14.40 -7.18
C VAL A 276 14.03 -14.10 -8.43
N SER A 277 13.68 -13.02 -9.13
CA SER A 277 14.37 -12.49 -10.31
C SER A 277 14.57 -10.99 -10.18
N CYS A 278 15.80 -10.51 -10.34
CA CYS A 278 16.15 -9.09 -10.33
C CYS A 278 17.19 -8.75 -11.42
#